data_31c33ec8ddea095771e30617c67e8598
#
_entry.id   31c33ec8ddea095771e30617c67e8598
#
_cell.length_a   1.000
_cell.length_b   1.000
_cell.length_c   1.000
_cell.angle_alpha   90.00
_cell.angle_beta   90.00
_cell.angle_gamma   90.00
#
_symmetry.space_group_name_H-M   'P 1'
#
loop_
_entity.id
_entity.type
_entity.pdbx_description
1 polymer ?
#
loop_
_entity_poly.entity_id
_entity_poly.type
_entity_poly.pdbx_seq_one_letter_code
_entity_poly.pdbx_strand_id
1 'polypeptide(L)'
;SSCSTMFVYSLFKAVRMGYIDSSYLDVALKGYKGILDNFIEVDKDGLVTITQACAVAGLGGKNYRSGDYDYYINETIRSNDPKAVGPFIMASLEYERLQKK
;
A
#
# COMPACT_ATOMS: atom_id res chain seq x y z
N SER A 1 1.59 5.35 1.37
CA SER A 1 1.08 4.01 1.67
C SER A 1 0.65 3.22 0.44
N SER A 2 0.21 3.89 -0.64
CA SER A 2 -0.24 3.16 -1.84
C SER A 2 0.86 2.29 -2.44
N CYS A 3 2.08 2.80 -2.53
CA CYS A 3 3.22 2.04 -3.02
C CYS A 3 3.48 0.80 -2.16
N SER A 4 3.47 0.96 -0.84
CA SER A 4 3.70 -0.13 0.10
C SER A 4 2.65 -1.23 -0.05
N THR A 5 1.37 -0.86 -0.18
CA THR A 5 0.29 -1.83 -0.34
C THR A 5 0.37 -2.56 -1.67
N MET A 6 0.73 -1.85 -2.74
CA MET A 6 0.90 -2.46 -4.06
C MET A 6 2.06 -3.46 -4.07
N PHE A 7 3.20 -3.11 -3.48
CA PHE A 7 4.34 -4.01 -3.39
C PHE A 7 4.02 -5.26 -2.58
N VAL A 8 3.39 -5.10 -1.43
CA VAL A 8 3.05 -6.24 -0.56
C VAL A 8 2.07 -7.18 -1.27
N TYR A 9 1.04 -6.63 -1.88
CA TYR A 9 0.10 -7.43 -2.66
C TYR A 9 0.81 -8.20 -3.77
N SER A 10 1.66 -7.51 -4.53
CA SER A 10 2.38 -8.13 -5.65
C SER A 10 3.29 -9.26 -5.18
N LEU A 11 4.00 -9.07 -4.06
CA LEU A 11 4.87 -10.10 -3.51
C LEU A 11 4.06 -11.32 -3.04
N PHE A 12 2.98 -11.13 -2.31
CA PHE A 12 2.12 -12.22 -1.86
C PHE A 12 1.60 -13.02 -3.05
N LYS A 13 1.07 -12.33 -4.04
CA LYS A 13 0.50 -12.98 -5.21
C LYS A 13 1.56 -13.71 -6.03
N ALA A 14 2.72 -13.10 -6.23
CA ALA A 14 3.80 -13.71 -7.00
C ALA A 14 4.31 -14.99 -6.35
N VAL A 15 4.43 -15.00 -5.03
CA VAL A 15 4.81 -16.22 -4.29
C VAL A 15 3.71 -17.29 -4.46
N ARG A 16 2.44 -16.90 -4.27
CA ARG A 16 1.32 -17.85 -4.39
C ARG A 16 1.23 -18.47 -5.78
N MET A 17 1.47 -17.69 -6.81
CA MET A 17 1.41 -18.14 -8.20
C MET A 17 2.67 -18.87 -8.66
N GLY A 18 3.69 -18.93 -7.81
CA GLY A 18 4.95 -19.59 -8.16
C GLY A 18 5.87 -18.80 -9.08
N TYR A 19 5.64 -17.50 -9.22
CA TYR A 19 6.47 -16.65 -10.10
C TYR A 19 7.81 -16.31 -9.48
N ILE A 20 7.87 -16.25 -8.14
CA ILE A 20 9.11 -15.98 -7.40
C ILE A 20 9.24 -16.98 -6.26
N ASP A 21 10.46 -17.09 -5.72
CA ASP A 21 10.79 -18.03 -4.66
C ASP A 21 9.99 -17.72 -3.38
N SER A 22 9.60 -18.77 -2.67
CA SER A 22 8.89 -18.65 -1.39
C SER A 22 9.69 -17.92 -0.32
N SER A 23 11.01 -17.77 -0.48
CA SER A 23 11.84 -16.97 0.43
C SER A 23 11.40 -15.50 0.48
N TYR A 24 10.76 -15.00 -0.58
CA TYR A 24 10.23 -13.64 -0.60
C TYR A 24 8.97 -13.47 0.25
N LEU A 25 8.39 -14.56 0.73
CA LEU A 25 7.21 -14.49 1.60
C LEU A 25 7.53 -13.71 2.90
N ASP A 26 8.72 -13.90 3.47
CA ASP A 26 9.12 -13.19 4.67
C ASP A 26 9.17 -11.68 4.45
N VAL A 27 9.63 -11.26 3.27
CA VAL A 27 9.66 -9.84 2.90
C VAL A 27 8.23 -9.29 2.83
N ALA A 28 7.33 -10.03 2.19
CA ALA A 28 5.92 -9.64 2.07
C ALA A 28 5.26 -9.52 3.44
N LEU A 29 5.50 -10.49 4.33
CA LEU A 29 4.93 -10.48 5.69
C LEU A 29 5.45 -9.30 6.50
N LYS A 30 6.74 -8.98 6.40
CA LYS A 30 7.31 -7.79 7.06
C LYS A 30 6.68 -6.51 6.53
N GLY A 31 6.52 -6.42 5.22
CA GLY A 31 5.89 -5.26 4.60
C GLY A 31 4.44 -5.10 5.04
N TYR A 32 3.69 -6.18 5.08
CA TYR A 32 2.30 -6.16 5.52
C TYR A 32 2.18 -5.70 6.98
N LYS A 33 3.03 -6.25 7.85
CA LYS A 33 3.06 -5.82 9.25
C LYS A 33 3.40 -4.34 9.37
N GLY A 34 4.36 -3.86 8.57
CA GLY A 34 4.72 -2.46 8.54
C GLY A 34 3.54 -1.56 8.14
N ILE A 35 2.73 -1.99 7.19
CA ILE A 35 1.51 -1.27 6.79
C ILE A 35 0.53 -1.20 7.96
N LEU A 36 0.28 -2.33 8.61
CA LEU A 36 -0.65 -2.38 9.75
C LEU A 36 -0.19 -1.49 10.89
N ASP A 37 1.11 -1.47 11.17
CA ASP A 37 1.67 -0.72 12.30
C ASP A 37 1.76 0.78 12.03
N ASN A 38 1.98 1.19 10.77
CA ASN A 38 2.34 2.57 10.45
C ASN A 38 1.25 3.34 9.69
N PHE A 39 0.41 2.66 8.92
CA PHE A 39 -0.54 3.33 8.02
C PHE A 39 -1.99 3.02 8.34
N ILE A 40 -2.27 2.10 9.23
CA ILE A 40 -3.64 1.71 9.55
C ILE A 40 -4.01 2.24 10.92
N GLU A 41 -5.15 2.95 10.97
CA GLU A 41 -5.75 3.41 12.21
C GLU A 41 -7.13 2.78 12.36
N VAL A 42 -7.44 2.29 13.57
CA VAL A 42 -8.75 1.74 13.88
C VAL A 42 -9.34 2.58 15.00
N ASP A 43 -10.51 3.17 14.75
CA ASP A 43 -11.15 3.98 15.77
C ASP A 43 -11.93 3.12 16.78
N LYS A 44 -12.52 3.76 17.79
CA LYS A 44 -13.25 3.06 18.85
C LYS A 44 -14.50 2.34 18.34
N ASP A 45 -15.02 2.73 17.19
CA ASP A 45 -16.19 2.08 16.56
C ASP A 45 -15.77 0.93 15.63
N GLY A 46 -14.47 0.64 15.54
CA GLY A 46 -13.95 -0.43 14.70
C GLY A 46 -13.77 -0.05 13.24
N LEU A 47 -13.94 1.23 12.88
CA LEU A 47 -13.74 1.69 11.52
C LEU A 47 -12.25 1.82 11.21
N VAL A 48 -11.85 1.30 10.05
CA VAL A 48 -10.45 1.23 9.63
C VAL A 48 -10.15 2.36 8.66
N THR A 49 -9.05 3.07 8.90
CA THR A 49 -8.57 4.15 8.03
C THR A 49 -7.15 3.81 7.57
N ILE A 50 -6.90 3.88 6.27
CA ILE A 50 -5.54 3.82 5.75
C ILE A 50 -5.03 5.23 5.50
N THR A 51 -3.85 5.54 6.04
CA THR A 51 -3.31 6.89 6.08
C THR A 51 -2.10 7.05 5.14
N GLN A 52 -1.62 8.27 5.00
CA GLN A 52 -0.33 8.59 4.36
C GLN A 52 -0.26 8.21 2.89
N ALA A 53 -1.36 8.37 2.17
CA ALA A 53 -1.35 8.19 0.71
C ALA A 53 -1.09 9.54 0.04
N CYS A 54 -0.15 9.56 -0.89
CA CYS A 54 0.07 10.72 -1.74
C CYS A 54 -1.11 10.84 -2.71
N ALA A 55 -1.67 12.04 -2.84
CA ALA A 55 -2.83 12.25 -3.70
C ALA A 55 -2.50 11.95 -5.17
N VAL A 56 -1.35 12.42 -5.62
CA VAL A 56 -0.85 12.17 -6.96
C VAL A 56 0.64 12.50 -7.00
N ALA A 57 1.38 11.82 -7.87
CA ALA A 57 2.76 12.17 -8.16
C ALA A 57 2.93 12.09 -9.67
N GLY A 58 3.14 13.22 -10.31
CA GLY A 58 3.20 13.24 -11.77
C GLY A 58 3.75 14.55 -12.30
N LEU A 59 3.75 14.64 -13.60
CA LEU A 59 4.26 15.81 -14.33
C LEU A 59 3.11 16.53 -15.04
N GLY A 60 3.28 17.84 -15.23
CA GLY A 60 2.33 18.63 -16.01
C GLY A 60 0.96 18.71 -15.37
N GLY A 61 -0.08 18.60 -16.19
CA GLY A 61 -1.46 18.72 -15.75
C GLY A 61 -1.94 20.14 -15.67
N LYS A 62 -3.17 20.33 -15.14
CA LYS A 62 -3.83 21.63 -15.10
C LYS A 62 -3.03 22.67 -14.31
N ASN A 63 -2.40 22.27 -13.23
CA ASN A 63 -1.58 23.12 -12.37
C ASN A 63 -0.08 23.02 -12.67
N TYR A 64 0.26 22.41 -13.78
CA TYR A 64 1.62 22.20 -14.26
C TYR A 64 2.56 21.69 -13.16
N ARG A 65 2.42 20.41 -12.84
CA ARG A 65 3.30 19.76 -11.88
C ARG A 65 4.71 19.63 -12.48
N SER A 66 5.69 20.23 -11.80
CA SER A 66 7.08 20.27 -12.30
C SER A 66 7.82 18.94 -12.19
N GLY A 67 7.40 18.09 -11.25
CA GLY A 67 8.07 16.82 -11.03
C GLY A 67 9.42 16.90 -10.33
N ASP A 68 9.78 18.10 -9.83
CA ASP A 68 11.03 18.26 -9.10
C ASP A 68 10.89 17.83 -7.62
N TYR A 69 11.99 17.94 -6.87
CA TYR A 69 12.01 17.52 -5.46
C TYR A 69 11.01 18.32 -4.63
N ASP A 70 10.97 19.64 -4.81
CA ASP A 70 10.06 20.50 -4.03
C ASP A 70 8.60 20.16 -4.31
N TYR A 71 8.23 19.91 -5.56
CA TYR A 71 6.89 19.46 -5.89
C TYR A 71 6.58 18.13 -5.17
N TYR A 72 7.47 17.17 -5.25
CA TYR A 72 7.23 15.82 -4.73
C TYR A 72 7.00 15.82 -3.23
N ILE A 73 7.83 16.54 -2.47
CA ILE A 73 7.71 16.57 -1.01
C ILE A 73 6.51 17.40 -0.52
N ASN A 74 5.97 18.27 -1.38
CA ASN A 74 4.84 19.11 -1.03
C ASN A 74 3.50 18.63 -1.59
N GLU A 75 3.49 17.47 -2.24
CA GLU A 75 2.24 16.90 -2.75
C GLU A 75 1.32 16.53 -1.57
N THR A 76 0.01 16.71 -1.79
CA THR A 76 -1.01 16.46 -0.76
C THR A 76 -0.97 14.99 -0.30
N ILE A 77 -0.97 14.81 1.02
CA ILE A 77 -1.08 13.49 1.66
C ILE A 77 -2.50 13.36 2.20
N ARG A 78 -3.14 12.25 1.94
CA ARG A 78 -4.53 12.05 2.39
C ARG A 78 -4.79 10.61 2.83
N SER A 79 -5.91 10.44 3.56
CA SER A 79 -6.35 9.16 4.07
C SER A 79 -7.39 8.54 3.14
N ASN A 80 -7.48 7.22 3.18
CA ASN A 80 -8.49 6.43 2.44
C ASN A 80 -8.50 6.70 0.93
N ASP A 81 -7.33 7.03 0.38
CA ASP A 81 -7.20 7.19 -1.06
C ASP A 81 -7.42 5.84 -1.74
N PRO A 82 -8.26 5.76 -2.79
CA PRO A 82 -8.52 4.49 -3.48
C PRO A 82 -7.27 3.78 -3.98
N LYS A 83 -6.22 4.54 -4.34
CA LYS A 83 -4.94 3.95 -4.76
C LYS A 83 -4.27 3.12 -3.68
N ALA A 84 -4.57 3.42 -2.41
CA ALA A 84 -4.06 2.65 -1.28
C ALA A 84 -5.09 1.65 -0.78
N VAL A 85 -6.37 2.02 -0.74
CA VAL A 85 -7.45 1.18 -0.22
C VAL A 85 -7.60 -0.09 -1.04
N GLY A 86 -7.64 0.01 -2.38
CA GLY A 86 -7.78 -1.16 -3.25
C GLY A 86 -6.66 -2.17 -3.05
N PRO A 87 -5.40 -1.78 -3.24
CA PRO A 87 -4.28 -2.69 -3.01
C PRO A 87 -4.19 -3.22 -1.58
N PHE A 88 -4.59 -2.43 -0.58
CA PHE A 88 -4.61 -2.91 0.80
C PHE A 88 -5.62 -4.04 0.99
N ILE A 89 -6.82 -3.90 0.43
CA ILE A 89 -7.82 -4.97 0.48
C ILE A 89 -7.29 -6.23 -0.20
N MET A 90 -6.69 -6.07 -1.38
CA MET A 90 -6.12 -7.21 -2.11
C MET A 90 -4.99 -7.89 -1.34
N ALA A 91 -4.11 -7.10 -0.70
CA ALA A 91 -3.03 -7.64 0.13
C ALA A 91 -3.59 -8.40 1.33
N SER A 92 -4.63 -7.87 1.95
CA SER A 92 -5.27 -8.50 3.11
C SER A 92 -5.93 -9.83 2.73
N LEU A 93 -6.54 -9.91 1.55
CA LEU A 93 -7.10 -11.16 1.05
C LEU A 93 -6.01 -12.21 0.79
N GLU A 94 -4.88 -11.81 0.23
CA GLU A 94 -3.75 -12.73 0.03
C GLU A 94 -3.19 -13.20 1.37
N TYR A 95 -3.07 -12.29 2.35
CA TYR A 95 -2.62 -12.67 3.69
C TYR A 95 -3.59 -13.67 4.32
N GLU A 96 -4.89 -13.44 4.20
CA GLU A 96 -5.90 -14.35 4.72
C GLU A 96 -5.80 -15.76 4.12
N ARG A 97 -5.52 -15.85 2.83
CA ARG A 97 -5.30 -17.14 2.16
C ARG A 97 -4.15 -17.93 2.78
N LEU A 98 -3.08 -17.25 3.19
CA LEU A 98 -1.96 -17.90 3.88
C LEU A 98 -2.37 -18.48 5.22
N GLN A 99 -3.25 -17.80 5.94
CA GLN A 99 -3.70 -18.23 7.26
C GLN A 99 -4.61 -19.46 7.20
N LYS A 100 -5.22 -19.72 6.05
CA LYS A 100 -6.16 -20.84 5.87
C LYS A 100 -5.51 -22.13 5.39
N LYS A 101 -4.21 -22.15 5.22
CA LYS A 101 -3.50 -23.36 4.83
C LYS A 101 -3.21 -24.26 6.01
#